data_cb44debc4b7e899cc0f7896ae3c8accd
#
_entry.id   cb44debc4b7e899cc0f7896ae3c8accd
#
_cell.length_a   1.000
_cell.length_b   1.000
_cell.length_c   1.000
_cell.angle_alpha   90.00
_cell.angle_beta   90.00
_cell.angle_gamma   90.00
#
_symmetry.space_group_name_H-M   'P 1'
#
loop_
_entity.id
_entity.type
_entity.pdbx_description
1 polymer ?
#
loop_
_entity_poly.entity_id
_entity_poly.type
_entity_poly.pdbx_seq_one_letter_code
_entity_poly.pdbx_strand_id
1 'polypeptide(L)'
;MNKAQVIKKLGPPEVMCWEDWPLCDPKNDEVQLRHTAIGVNYADTYHRGGISHPWPVPAPPVVIGFEGVGIVESVGKNVLGFKEGDRVAYGIPPLGSYSERRNYPADKLLHLPKDLDERQVAALLMKGMTAEYLLHRTYKVQVGDTILVHAAAGGMGLILCQWAKALGATVIGTVSTEEKAGIAKAAGCDFPVVRSDKSFSEVVREVTNGEGCAVVYEAIGKD
;
A
#
# COMPACT_ATOMS: atom_id res chain seq x y z
N MET A 1 -17.00 8.05 22.49
CA MET A 1 -17.54 7.16 21.43
C MET A 1 -16.46 7.01 20.39
N ASN A 2 -16.36 5.87 19.73
CA ASN A 2 -15.41 5.64 18.64
C ASN A 2 -16.09 5.93 17.31
N LYS A 3 -15.42 6.61 16.37
CA LYS A 3 -15.97 6.89 15.04
C LYS A 3 -15.19 6.18 13.95
N ALA A 4 -15.90 5.86 12.84
CA ALA A 4 -15.32 5.19 11.69
C ALA A 4 -16.02 5.60 10.39
N GLN A 5 -15.32 5.40 9.27
CA GLN A 5 -15.91 5.45 7.93
C GLN A 5 -16.62 4.11 7.65
N VAL A 6 -17.91 4.10 7.85
CA VAL A 6 -18.75 2.90 7.71
C VAL A 6 -19.33 2.82 6.31
N ILE A 7 -19.30 1.64 5.72
CA ILE A 7 -19.96 1.32 4.46
C ILE A 7 -21.18 0.44 4.77
N LYS A 8 -22.39 0.96 4.54
CA LYS A 8 -23.64 0.21 4.72
C LYS A 8 -24.09 -0.55 3.48
N LYS A 9 -23.53 -0.20 2.32
CA LYS A 9 -23.72 -0.86 1.03
C LYS A 9 -22.50 -0.63 0.17
N LEU A 10 -22.19 -1.58 -0.70
CA LEU A 10 -21.10 -1.44 -1.67
C LEU A 10 -21.43 -0.36 -2.72
N GLY A 11 -20.41 0.35 -3.22
CA GLY A 11 -20.64 1.39 -4.21
C GLY A 11 -19.55 2.44 -4.33
N PRO A 12 -19.90 3.61 -4.90
CA PRO A 12 -18.97 4.73 -5.10
C PRO A 12 -18.60 5.41 -3.78
N PRO A 13 -17.69 6.42 -3.77
CA PRO A 13 -17.18 7.04 -2.54
C PRO A 13 -18.26 7.56 -1.58
N GLU A 14 -19.40 7.97 -2.08
CA GLU A 14 -20.52 8.54 -1.33
C GLU A 14 -21.19 7.54 -0.38
N VAL A 15 -20.89 6.23 -0.50
CA VAL A 15 -21.42 5.22 0.44
C VAL A 15 -20.68 5.19 1.76
N MET A 16 -19.54 5.87 1.89
CA MET A 16 -18.77 5.98 3.12
C MET A 16 -19.36 7.08 4.02
N CYS A 17 -19.76 6.68 5.23
CA CYS A 17 -20.34 7.59 6.22
C CYS A 17 -19.49 7.62 7.48
N TRP A 18 -19.15 8.83 7.95
CA TRP A 18 -18.46 9.00 9.23
C TRP A 18 -19.46 8.96 10.37
N GLU A 19 -19.50 7.86 11.12
CA GLU A 19 -20.49 7.65 12.16
C GLU A 19 -19.93 6.89 13.37
N ASP A 20 -20.72 6.81 14.43
CA ASP A 20 -20.35 6.03 15.62
C ASP A 20 -20.26 4.54 15.28
N TRP A 21 -19.18 3.91 15.72
CA TRP A 21 -18.89 2.50 15.48
C TRP A 21 -18.58 1.79 16.77
N PRO A 22 -19.23 0.65 17.06
CA PRO A 22 -18.99 -0.09 18.30
C PRO A 22 -17.53 -0.48 18.46
N LEU A 23 -17.00 -0.29 19.64
CA LEU A 23 -15.68 -0.73 20.06
C LEU A 23 -15.81 -1.45 21.40
N CYS A 24 -15.55 -2.75 21.40
CA CYS A 24 -15.51 -3.56 22.60
C CYS A 24 -14.08 -3.63 23.14
N ASP A 25 -13.90 -4.16 24.34
CA ASP A 25 -12.58 -4.49 24.86
C ASP A 25 -11.87 -5.47 23.92
N PRO A 26 -10.54 -5.42 23.83
CA PRO A 26 -9.78 -6.32 22.97
C PRO A 26 -9.93 -7.77 23.47
N LYS A 27 -10.03 -8.71 22.52
CA LYS A 27 -9.99 -10.14 22.85
C LYS A 27 -8.61 -10.51 23.41
N ASN A 28 -8.51 -11.75 23.88
CA ASN A 28 -7.31 -12.22 24.58
C ASN A 28 -5.99 -12.00 23.82
N ASP A 29 -6.01 -12.11 22.49
CA ASP A 29 -4.83 -12.03 21.60
C ASP A 29 -4.84 -10.74 20.75
N GLU A 30 -5.68 -9.78 21.10
CA GLU A 30 -5.80 -8.50 20.39
C GLU A 30 -5.22 -7.33 21.19
N VAL A 31 -4.83 -6.31 20.48
CA VAL A 31 -4.45 -5.01 21.01
C VAL A 31 -5.52 -4.00 20.58
N GLN A 32 -5.98 -3.17 21.51
CA GLN A 32 -6.74 -1.97 21.15
C GLN A 32 -5.77 -0.83 20.90
N LEU A 33 -5.90 -0.20 19.77
CA LEU A 33 -5.05 0.93 19.40
C LEU A 33 -5.89 2.14 18.93
N ARG A 34 -5.36 3.33 19.17
CA ARG A 34 -5.85 4.59 18.64
C ARG A 34 -4.96 5.02 17.50
N HIS A 35 -5.55 5.25 16.32
CA HIS A 35 -4.79 5.68 15.15
C HIS A 35 -4.25 7.10 15.30
N THR A 36 -3.03 7.29 14.85
CA THR A 36 -2.37 8.59 14.68
C THR A 36 -2.19 8.95 13.21
N ALA A 37 -2.10 7.92 12.35
CA ALA A 37 -2.11 8.05 10.90
C ALA A 37 -2.70 6.79 10.25
N ILE A 38 -3.37 6.97 9.13
CA ILE A 38 -4.03 5.89 8.37
C ILE A 38 -3.56 5.95 6.93
N GLY A 39 -3.08 4.83 6.40
CA GLY A 39 -2.71 4.68 5.00
C GLY A 39 -3.92 4.49 4.11
N VAL A 40 -3.92 5.19 2.98
CA VAL A 40 -4.93 5.03 1.93
C VAL A 40 -4.31 4.28 0.76
N ASN A 41 -4.98 3.20 0.35
CA ASN A 41 -4.51 2.34 -0.71
C ASN A 41 -5.56 2.15 -1.80
N TYR A 42 -5.12 1.95 -3.04
CA TYR A 42 -6.05 1.74 -4.16
C TYR A 42 -6.94 0.51 -3.94
N ALA A 43 -6.42 -0.51 -3.26
CA ALA A 43 -7.17 -1.71 -2.88
C ALA A 43 -8.40 -1.42 -2.00
N ASP A 44 -8.41 -0.33 -1.24
CA ASP A 44 -9.57 0.09 -0.44
C ASP A 44 -10.77 0.42 -1.34
N THR A 45 -10.51 0.88 -2.56
CA THR A 45 -11.56 1.15 -3.56
C THR A 45 -12.23 -0.15 -4.04
N TYR A 46 -11.46 -1.24 -4.12
CA TYR A 46 -11.99 -2.57 -4.44
C TYR A 46 -12.91 -3.07 -3.34
N HIS A 47 -12.47 -2.96 -2.07
CA HIS A 47 -13.30 -3.34 -0.93
C HIS A 47 -14.58 -2.52 -0.88
N ARG A 48 -14.51 -1.21 -1.07
CA ARG A 48 -15.68 -0.34 -1.13
C ARG A 48 -16.63 -0.71 -2.28
N GLY A 49 -16.10 -1.02 -3.45
CA GLY A 49 -16.85 -1.36 -4.65
C GLY A 49 -17.36 -2.81 -4.71
N GLY A 50 -16.94 -3.68 -3.78
CA GLY A 50 -17.34 -5.08 -3.77
C GLY A 50 -16.50 -5.99 -4.65
N ILE A 51 -15.33 -5.55 -5.09
CA ILE A 51 -14.39 -6.40 -5.84
C ILE A 51 -13.61 -7.25 -4.82
N SER A 52 -13.91 -8.53 -4.76
CA SER A 52 -13.40 -9.44 -3.72
C SER A 52 -12.07 -10.11 -4.03
N HIS A 53 -11.39 -9.73 -5.08
CA HIS A 53 -10.10 -10.33 -5.45
C HIS A 53 -8.95 -9.34 -5.19
N PRO A 54 -7.86 -9.76 -4.58
CA PRO A 54 -7.53 -11.11 -4.07
C PRO A 54 -8.09 -11.42 -2.67
N TRP A 55 -8.64 -10.44 -1.94
CA TRP A 55 -9.13 -10.62 -0.59
C TRP A 55 -10.65 -10.50 -0.51
N PRO A 56 -11.31 -11.36 0.30
CA PRO A 56 -12.76 -11.28 0.47
C PRO A 56 -13.15 -9.94 1.09
N VAL A 57 -14.23 -9.35 0.57
CA VAL A 57 -14.86 -8.17 1.16
C VAL A 57 -15.89 -8.64 2.18
N PRO A 58 -15.78 -8.21 3.44
CA PRO A 58 -16.82 -8.48 4.43
C PRO A 58 -18.17 -7.89 3.99
N ALA A 59 -19.26 -8.56 4.34
CA ALA A 59 -20.58 -8.01 4.09
C ALA A 59 -20.81 -6.71 4.86
N PRO A 60 -21.39 -5.68 4.24
CA PRO A 60 -21.80 -4.47 4.96
C PRO A 60 -22.82 -4.76 6.08
N PRO A 61 -22.83 -3.98 7.20
CA PRO A 61 -21.98 -2.81 7.42
C PRO A 61 -20.53 -3.16 7.77
N VAL A 62 -19.58 -2.44 7.20
CA VAL A 62 -18.15 -2.71 7.37
C VAL A 62 -17.33 -1.42 7.40
N VAL A 63 -16.24 -1.42 8.15
CA VAL A 63 -15.17 -0.42 8.08
C VAL A 63 -14.04 -0.98 7.23
N ILE A 64 -13.63 -0.25 6.20
CA ILE A 64 -12.55 -0.66 5.30
C ILE A 64 -11.19 -0.13 5.75
N GLY A 65 -10.16 -0.36 4.90
CA GLY A 65 -8.78 0.01 5.15
C GLY A 65 -8.03 -1.05 5.96
N PHE A 66 -6.76 -1.23 5.68
CA PHE A 66 -5.92 -2.25 6.35
C PHE A 66 -4.49 -1.80 6.60
N GLU A 67 -4.24 -0.48 6.56
CA GLU A 67 -2.95 0.10 6.88
C GLU A 67 -3.13 1.24 7.88
N GLY A 68 -2.34 1.24 8.94
CA GLY A 68 -2.40 2.28 9.94
C GLY A 68 -1.24 2.26 10.91
N VAL A 69 -1.06 3.38 11.56
CA VAL A 69 -0.12 3.61 12.65
C VAL A 69 -0.91 4.14 13.84
N GLY A 70 -0.56 3.73 15.04
CA GLY A 70 -1.26 4.19 16.22
C GLY A 70 -0.50 3.93 17.51
N ILE A 71 -1.18 4.24 18.60
CA ILE A 71 -0.70 4.04 19.96
C ILE A 71 -1.60 3.02 20.65
N VAL A 72 -0.99 2.04 21.29
CA VAL A 72 -1.68 1.03 22.08
C VAL A 72 -2.38 1.68 23.27
N GLU A 73 -3.66 1.45 23.41
CA GLU A 73 -4.48 1.93 24.55
C GLU A 73 -4.76 0.80 25.58
N SER A 74 -4.91 -0.45 25.11
CA SER A 74 -5.03 -1.61 25.98
C SER A 74 -4.63 -2.89 25.24
N VAL A 75 -4.38 -3.94 26.00
CA VAL A 75 -3.95 -5.25 25.47
C VAL A 75 -4.77 -6.38 26.05
N GLY A 76 -5.05 -7.40 25.26
CA GLY A 76 -5.68 -8.64 25.70
C GLY A 76 -4.76 -9.45 26.63
N LYS A 77 -5.35 -10.32 27.44
CA LYS A 77 -4.65 -11.03 28.53
C LYS A 77 -3.53 -11.97 28.08
N ASN A 78 -3.56 -12.43 26.83
CA ASN A 78 -2.53 -13.33 26.27
C ASN A 78 -1.46 -12.55 25.47
N VAL A 79 -1.63 -11.25 25.28
CA VAL A 79 -0.69 -10.46 24.45
C VAL A 79 0.63 -10.33 25.19
N LEU A 80 1.70 -10.78 24.52
CA LEU A 80 3.06 -10.59 24.94
C LEU A 80 3.80 -9.65 23.98
N GLY A 81 4.68 -8.81 24.52
CA GLY A 81 5.52 -7.92 23.72
C GLY A 81 4.91 -6.56 23.40
N PHE A 82 3.64 -6.29 23.74
CA PHE A 82 3.03 -4.98 23.61
C PHE A 82 2.43 -4.52 24.94
N LYS A 83 2.42 -3.21 25.17
CA LYS A 83 1.83 -2.55 26.33
C LYS A 83 1.23 -1.21 25.97
N GLU A 84 0.41 -0.66 26.83
CA GLU A 84 -0.13 0.70 26.72
C GLU A 84 0.99 1.73 26.48
N GLY A 85 0.75 2.64 25.53
CA GLY A 85 1.69 3.67 25.11
C GLY A 85 2.65 3.25 23.99
N ASP A 86 2.72 1.97 23.64
CA ASP A 86 3.58 1.54 22.54
C ASP A 86 3.11 2.10 21.20
N ARG A 87 4.04 2.58 20.40
CA ARG A 87 3.80 3.00 19.02
C ARG A 87 3.84 1.77 18.12
N VAL A 88 2.80 1.59 17.33
CA VAL A 88 2.63 0.40 16.49
C VAL A 88 2.19 0.75 15.08
N ALA A 89 2.49 -0.14 14.14
CA ALA A 89 2.07 -0.05 12.74
C ALA A 89 1.60 -1.41 12.24
N TYR A 90 0.76 -1.42 11.22
CA TYR A 90 0.31 -2.61 10.50
C TYR A 90 -0.08 -2.26 9.07
N GLY A 91 0.02 -3.23 8.14
CA GLY A 91 -0.28 -3.04 6.72
C GLY A 91 -0.90 -4.28 6.07
N ILE A 92 -1.60 -5.13 6.84
CA ILE A 92 -2.26 -6.36 6.36
C ILE A 92 -3.65 -6.52 6.99
N PRO A 93 -4.55 -7.36 6.44
CA PRO A 93 -5.86 -7.64 7.03
C PRO A 93 -5.76 -8.18 8.48
N PRO A 94 -6.84 -7.96 9.30
CA PRO A 94 -8.21 -7.64 8.92
C PRO A 94 -8.45 -6.16 8.62
N LEU A 95 -9.51 -5.88 7.82
CA LEU A 95 -9.96 -4.52 7.51
C LEU A 95 -10.42 -3.77 8.77
N GLY A 96 -10.52 -2.43 8.67
CA GLY A 96 -11.03 -1.59 9.76
C GLY A 96 -10.14 -0.41 10.15
N SER A 97 -9.11 -0.06 9.34
CA SER A 97 -8.22 1.06 9.68
C SER A 97 -8.90 2.43 9.55
N TYR A 98 -9.99 2.56 8.79
CA TYR A 98 -10.70 3.83 8.64
C TYR A 98 -11.58 4.14 9.86
N SER A 99 -10.96 4.13 11.03
CA SER A 99 -11.59 4.38 12.34
C SER A 99 -10.62 5.14 13.25
N GLU A 100 -11.17 5.80 14.29
CA GLU A 100 -10.31 6.43 15.30
C GLU A 100 -9.57 5.39 16.13
N ARG A 101 -10.26 4.30 16.49
CA ARG A 101 -9.74 3.19 17.27
C ARG A 101 -10.21 1.86 16.73
N ARG A 102 -9.42 0.83 16.97
CA ARG A 102 -9.79 -0.54 16.63
C ARG A 102 -9.11 -1.56 17.52
N ASN A 103 -9.65 -2.77 17.56
CA ASN A 103 -8.94 -3.95 18.01
C ASN A 103 -8.24 -4.61 16.82
N TYR A 104 -7.01 -5.08 17.04
CA TYR A 104 -6.21 -5.69 15.99
C TYR A 104 -5.39 -6.86 16.55
N PRO A 105 -5.21 -7.99 15.80
CA PRO A 105 -4.39 -9.11 16.23
C PRO A 105 -2.96 -8.69 16.57
N ALA A 106 -2.49 -9.05 17.75
CA ALA A 106 -1.18 -8.65 18.24
C ALA A 106 -0.04 -9.23 17.39
N ASP A 107 -0.19 -10.45 16.89
CA ASP A 107 0.79 -11.16 16.05
C ASP A 107 1.04 -10.50 14.68
N LYS A 108 0.19 -9.55 14.29
CA LYS A 108 0.28 -8.79 13.04
C LYS A 108 0.75 -7.34 13.23
N LEU A 109 0.99 -6.94 14.46
CA LEU A 109 1.49 -5.60 14.78
C LEU A 109 3.02 -5.55 14.72
N LEU A 110 3.53 -4.42 14.28
CA LEU A 110 4.94 -4.08 14.30
C LEU A 110 5.17 -2.95 15.30
N HIS A 111 6.23 -3.06 16.11
CA HIS A 111 6.70 -1.91 16.87
C HIS A 111 7.20 -0.83 15.93
N LEU A 112 6.75 0.40 16.13
CA LEU A 112 7.23 1.54 15.36
C LEU A 112 8.46 2.16 16.07
N PRO A 113 9.65 2.15 15.43
CA PRO A 113 10.83 2.84 15.94
C PRO A 113 10.57 4.32 16.22
N LYS A 114 11.25 4.86 17.26
CA LYS A 114 10.99 6.22 17.75
C LYS A 114 11.37 7.32 16.75
N ASP A 115 12.33 7.04 15.89
CA ASP A 115 12.87 7.93 14.87
C ASP A 115 12.07 7.96 13.56
N LEU A 116 11.06 7.08 13.42
CA LEU A 116 10.20 7.05 12.24
C LEU A 116 8.97 7.95 12.43
N ASP A 117 8.68 8.75 11.41
CA ASP A 117 7.48 9.57 11.33
C ASP A 117 6.24 8.70 11.02
N GLU A 118 5.18 8.88 11.78
CA GLU A 118 3.96 8.08 11.71
C GLU A 118 3.22 8.23 10.37
N ARG A 119 3.23 9.44 9.79
CA ARG A 119 2.58 9.69 8.50
C ARG A 119 3.35 9.06 7.36
N GLN A 120 4.68 9.10 7.43
CA GLN A 120 5.54 8.43 6.45
C GLN A 120 5.33 6.92 6.50
N VAL A 121 5.30 6.33 7.69
CA VAL A 121 5.06 4.89 7.84
C VAL A 121 3.66 4.51 7.35
N ALA A 122 2.62 5.24 7.72
CA ALA A 122 1.26 4.98 7.21
C ALA A 122 1.13 5.12 5.68
N ALA A 123 1.97 5.95 5.05
CA ALA A 123 1.99 6.10 3.60
C ALA A 123 2.78 5.00 2.87
N LEU A 124 3.72 4.34 3.56
CA LEU A 124 4.75 3.53 2.92
C LEU A 124 4.74 2.05 3.31
N LEU A 125 4.24 1.68 4.49
CA LEU A 125 4.43 0.34 5.05
C LEU A 125 3.91 -0.76 4.11
N MET A 126 2.65 -0.72 3.74
CA MET A 126 2.04 -1.71 2.84
C MET A 126 2.70 -1.69 1.45
N LYS A 127 2.93 -0.49 0.92
CA LYS A 127 3.56 -0.33 -0.39
C LYS A 127 5.01 -0.80 -0.37
N GLY A 128 5.75 -0.52 0.71
CA GLY A 128 7.12 -0.99 0.92
C GLY A 128 7.21 -2.51 1.02
N MET A 129 6.33 -3.15 1.80
CA MET A 129 6.24 -4.61 1.85
C MET A 129 5.92 -5.21 0.48
N THR A 130 5.04 -4.55 -0.28
CA THR A 130 4.70 -4.97 -1.64
C THR A 130 5.90 -4.84 -2.58
N ALA A 131 6.62 -3.73 -2.54
CA ALA A 131 7.82 -3.54 -3.35
C ALA A 131 8.92 -4.56 -2.99
N GLU A 132 9.09 -4.85 -1.69
CA GLU A 132 10.05 -5.85 -1.22
C GLU A 132 9.79 -7.21 -1.88
N TYR A 133 8.58 -7.75 -1.75
CA TYR A 133 8.33 -9.07 -2.31
C TYR A 133 8.37 -9.09 -3.84
N LEU A 134 7.96 -8.02 -4.51
CA LEU A 134 8.03 -7.93 -5.97
C LEU A 134 9.47 -7.92 -6.48
N LEU A 135 10.34 -7.13 -5.86
CA LEU A 135 11.74 -6.95 -6.31
C LEU A 135 12.68 -8.06 -5.84
N HIS A 136 12.33 -8.79 -4.77
CA HIS A 136 13.26 -9.77 -4.17
C HIS A 136 12.74 -11.21 -4.17
N ARG A 137 11.41 -11.43 -4.21
CA ARG A 137 10.83 -12.78 -4.05
C ARG A 137 10.07 -13.24 -5.28
N THR A 138 9.30 -12.36 -5.93
CA THR A 138 8.57 -12.70 -7.16
C THR A 138 9.55 -12.77 -8.34
N TYR A 139 10.32 -11.72 -8.53
CA TYR A 139 11.46 -11.68 -9.43
C TYR A 139 12.61 -10.97 -8.70
N LYS A 140 13.74 -11.67 -8.56
CA LYS A 140 14.90 -11.11 -7.88
C LYS A 140 15.66 -10.21 -8.86
N VAL A 141 15.41 -8.91 -8.80
CA VAL A 141 16.06 -7.92 -9.65
C VAL A 141 17.58 -7.93 -9.41
N GLN A 142 18.33 -7.99 -10.52
CA GLN A 142 19.79 -8.01 -10.54
C GLN A 142 20.36 -6.71 -11.10
N VAL A 143 21.64 -6.44 -10.79
CA VAL A 143 22.38 -5.36 -11.41
C VAL A 143 22.42 -5.59 -12.94
N GLY A 144 22.06 -4.56 -13.71
CA GLY A 144 22.02 -4.60 -15.16
C GLY A 144 20.69 -5.06 -15.77
N ASP A 145 19.73 -5.55 -14.96
CA ASP A 145 18.39 -5.83 -15.46
C ASP A 145 17.71 -4.57 -16.00
N THR A 146 16.97 -4.70 -17.09
CA THR A 146 16.01 -3.68 -17.53
C THR A 146 14.61 -4.12 -17.12
N ILE A 147 13.90 -3.26 -16.39
CA ILE A 147 12.55 -3.54 -15.91
C ILE A 147 11.54 -2.51 -16.45
N LEU A 148 10.28 -2.93 -16.58
CA LEU A 148 9.18 -2.05 -16.92
C LEU A 148 8.23 -1.89 -15.72
N VAL A 149 7.92 -0.64 -15.35
CA VAL A 149 6.99 -0.30 -14.27
C VAL A 149 5.83 0.51 -14.86
N HIS A 150 4.63 -0.06 -14.84
CA HIS A 150 3.42 0.68 -15.21
C HIS A 150 2.98 1.61 -14.07
N ALA A 151 2.35 2.75 -14.42
CA ALA A 151 1.98 3.81 -13.47
C ALA A 151 3.16 4.27 -12.58
N ALA A 152 4.33 4.50 -13.18
CA ALA A 152 5.60 4.77 -12.49
C ALA A 152 5.58 5.98 -11.54
N ALA A 153 4.68 6.96 -11.75
CA ALA A 153 4.47 8.09 -10.84
C ALA A 153 3.39 7.84 -9.76
N GLY A 154 2.81 6.63 -9.71
CA GLY A 154 1.88 6.23 -8.66
C GLY A 154 2.60 5.83 -7.36
N GLY A 155 1.84 5.66 -6.26
CA GLY A 155 2.42 5.34 -4.95
C GLY A 155 3.32 4.10 -4.94
N MET A 156 2.93 3.01 -5.63
CA MET A 156 3.79 1.84 -5.82
C MET A 156 4.92 2.10 -6.81
N GLY A 157 4.60 2.76 -7.93
CA GLY A 157 5.57 3.04 -9.00
C GLY A 157 6.78 3.82 -8.49
N LEU A 158 6.57 4.83 -7.67
CA LEU A 158 7.66 5.63 -7.10
C LEU A 158 8.61 4.79 -6.23
N ILE A 159 8.08 3.89 -5.42
CA ILE A 159 8.90 3.01 -4.58
C ILE A 159 9.65 1.99 -5.44
N LEU A 160 8.98 1.38 -6.41
CA LEU A 160 9.60 0.43 -7.33
C LEU A 160 10.73 1.09 -8.14
N CYS A 161 10.52 2.30 -8.66
CA CYS A 161 11.55 3.03 -9.40
C CYS A 161 12.79 3.31 -8.52
N GLN A 162 12.58 3.87 -7.31
CA GLN A 162 13.68 4.17 -6.38
C GLN A 162 14.45 2.91 -5.99
N TRP A 163 13.74 1.87 -5.61
CA TRP A 163 14.37 0.65 -5.09
C TRP A 163 15.06 -0.14 -6.19
N ALA A 164 14.42 -0.33 -7.35
CA ALA A 164 15.04 -0.99 -8.49
C ALA A 164 16.29 -0.24 -8.98
N LYS A 165 16.23 1.10 -9.00
CA LYS A 165 17.41 1.91 -9.32
C LYS A 165 18.54 1.70 -8.32
N ALA A 166 18.24 1.64 -7.03
CA ALA A 166 19.23 1.33 -5.99
C ALA A 166 19.81 -0.08 -6.10
N LEU A 167 19.06 -1.04 -6.67
CA LEU A 167 19.54 -2.40 -6.99
C LEU A 167 20.40 -2.45 -8.25
N GLY A 168 20.55 -1.33 -8.98
CA GLY A 168 21.37 -1.25 -10.20
C GLY A 168 20.62 -1.63 -11.48
N ALA A 169 19.31 -1.66 -11.46
CA ALA A 169 18.50 -1.89 -12.66
C ALA A 169 18.31 -0.61 -13.47
N THR A 170 18.03 -0.78 -14.77
CA THR A 170 17.52 0.25 -15.67
C THR A 170 15.99 0.21 -15.61
N VAL A 171 15.36 1.36 -15.31
CA VAL A 171 13.92 1.45 -15.11
C VAL A 171 13.25 2.18 -16.26
N ILE A 172 12.38 1.49 -17.00
CA ILE A 172 11.44 2.07 -17.95
C ILE A 172 10.09 2.21 -17.22
N GLY A 173 9.43 3.37 -17.32
CA GLY A 173 8.19 3.61 -16.59
C GLY A 173 7.10 4.26 -17.42
N THR A 174 5.87 3.73 -17.41
CA THR A 174 4.77 4.40 -18.11
C THR A 174 4.04 5.39 -17.19
N VAL A 175 3.67 6.52 -17.76
CA VAL A 175 2.93 7.59 -17.08
C VAL A 175 1.85 8.17 -18.01
N SER A 176 0.93 8.97 -17.45
CA SER A 176 -0.17 9.56 -18.23
C SER A 176 0.07 11.00 -18.68
N THR A 177 1.06 11.71 -18.12
CA THR A 177 1.35 13.12 -18.44
C THR A 177 2.83 13.42 -18.31
N GLU A 178 3.30 14.50 -18.94
CA GLU A 178 4.66 15.02 -18.82
C GLU A 178 5.04 15.40 -17.39
N GLU A 179 4.10 16.00 -16.65
CA GLU A 179 4.31 16.29 -15.22
C GLU A 179 4.66 15.01 -14.43
N LYS A 180 3.90 13.93 -14.66
CA LYS A 180 4.16 12.63 -14.04
C LYS A 180 5.45 11.99 -14.53
N ALA A 181 5.87 12.26 -15.76
CA ALA A 181 7.17 11.83 -16.26
C ALA A 181 8.31 12.46 -15.46
N GLY A 182 8.21 13.76 -15.18
CA GLY A 182 9.15 14.46 -14.30
C GLY A 182 9.22 13.86 -12.90
N ILE A 183 8.06 13.55 -12.29
CA ILE A 183 7.95 12.91 -10.98
C ILE A 183 8.60 11.52 -10.98
N ALA A 184 8.29 10.68 -11.95
CA ALA A 184 8.87 9.35 -12.09
C ALA A 184 10.39 9.41 -12.28
N LYS A 185 10.87 10.33 -13.10
CA LYS A 185 12.30 10.57 -13.35
C LYS A 185 13.03 10.96 -12.08
N ALA A 186 12.47 11.87 -11.30
CA ALA A 186 13.04 12.26 -10.00
C ALA A 186 13.10 11.09 -9.01
N ALA A 187 12.21 10.10 -9.16
CA ALA A 187 12.18 8.88 -8.37
C ALA A 187 13.08 7.75 -8.93
N GLY A 188 13.92 8.01 -9.94
CA GLY A 188 14.87 7.03 -10.45
C GLY A 188 14.40 6.25 -11.69
N CYS A 189 13.27 6.61 -12.31
CA CYS A 189 12.88 6.09 -13.62
C CYS A 189 13.82 6.65 -14.69
N ASP A 190 14.58 5.81 -15.37
CA ASP A 190 15.53 6.24 -16.38
C ASP A 190 14.84 6.70 -17.67
N PHE A 191 13.78 5.98 -18.06
CA PHE A 191 13.03 6.19 -19.28
C PHE A 191 11.53 6.31 -19.01
N PRO A 192 11.05 7.49 -18.55
CA PRO A 192 9.61 7.72 -18.40
C PRO A 192 8.96 7.86 -19.79
N VAL A 193 7.88 7.11 -20.02
CA VAL A 193 7.14 7.06 -21.28
C VAL A 193 5.73 7.58 -21.06
N VAL A 194 5.38 8.71 -21.70
CA VAL A 194 4.00 9.22 -21.69
C VAL A 194 3.19 8.41 -22.70
N ARG A 195 2.13 7.75 -22.24
CA ARG A 195 1.35 6.79 -23.05
C ARG A 195 0.69 7.38 -24.30
N SER A 196 0.42 8.69 -24.32
CA SER A 196 -0.13 9.38 -25.50
C SER A 196 0.88 9.59 -26.63
N ASP A 197 2.19 9.61 -26.32
CA ASP A 197 3.19 10.15 -27.22
C ASP A 197 4.01 9.05 -27.89
N LYS A 198 4.29 7.97 -27.18
CA LYS A 198 5.08 6.85 -27.69
C LYS A 198 4.61 5.52 -27.13
N SER A 199 4.68 4.48 -27.95
CA SER A 199 4.46 3.12 -27.48
C SER A 199 5.58 2.69 -26.53
N PHE A 200 5.22 2.27 -25.30
CA PHE A 200 6.20 1.75 -24.35
C PHE A 200 6.95 0.53 -24.91
N SER A 201 6.32 -0.27 -25.76
CA SER A 201 6.96 -1.45 -26.38
C SER A 201 8.07 -1.06 -27.37
N GLU A 202 7.97 0.10 -28.03
CA GLU A 202 9.05 0.63 -28.87
C GLU A 202 10.21 1.09 -28.01
N VAL A 203 9.94 1.83 -26.94
CA VAL A 203 11.00 2.27 -26.00
C VAL A 203 11.71 1.08 -25.36
N VAL A 204 10.96 0.04 -24.96
CA VAL A 204 11.56 -1.19 -24.43
C VAL A 204 12.51 -1.81 -25.45
N ARG A 205 12.09 -1.96 -26.72
CA ARG A 205 12.94 -2.52 -27.77
C ARG A 205 14.19 -1.68 -28.04
N GLU A 206 14.06 -0.36 -28.06
CA GLU A 206 15.19 0.55 -28.24
C GLU A 206 16.21 0.43 -27.10
N VAL A 207 15.74 0.50 -25.84
CA VAL A 207 16.60 0.47 -24.64
C VAL A 207 17.29 -0.88 -24.46
N THR A 208 16.62 -1.97 -24.85
CA THR A 208 17.11 -3.34 -24.65
C THR A 208 17.73 -3.94 -25.93
N ASN A 209 17.91 -3.18 -26.98
CA ASN A 209 18.37 -3.69 -28.31
C ASN A 209 17.53 -4.87 -28.81
N GLY A 210 16.23 -4.88 -28.51
CA GLY A 210 15.27 -5.91 -28.90
C GLY A 210 15.12 -7.09 -27.98
N GLU A 211 15.91 -7.21 -26.92
CA GLU A 211 15.86 -8.34 -25.96
C GLU A 211 14.61 -8.31 -25.06
N GLY A 212 14.06 -7.12 -24.78
CA GLY A 212 12.92 -6.95 -23.88
C GLY A 212 13.31 -6.75 -22.42
N CYS A 213 12.31 -6.59 -21.56
CA CYS A 213 12.51 -6.40 -20.11
C CYS A 213 12.63 -7.75 -19.38
N ALA A 214 13.48 -7.78 -18.38
CA ALA A 214 13.61 -8.93 -17.47
C ALA A 214 12.33 -9.21 -16.66
N VAL A 215 11.63 -8.13 -16.28
CA VAL A 215 10.34 -8.22 -15.59
C VAL A 215 9.47 -6.99 -15.89
N VAL A 216 8.16 -7.18 -15.86
CA VAL A 216 7.14 -6.13 -15.98
C VAL A 216 6.29 -6.11 -14.70
N TYR A 217 6.21 -4.96 -14.06
CA TYR A 217 5.32 -4.71 -12.92
C TYR A 217 4.06 -4.01 -13.40
N GLU A 218 2.98 -4.77 -13.44
CA GLU A 218 1.69 -4.37 -14.01
C GLU A 218 0.59 -4.40 -12.94
N ALA A 219 -0.17 -3.33 -12.80
CA ALA A 219 -1.28 -3.19 -11.87
C ALA A 219 -2.52 -2.52 -12.50
N ILE A 220 -2.50 -2.25 -13.81
CA ILE A 220 -3.58 -1.55 -14.53
C ILE A 220 -4.54 -2.56 -15.15
N GLY A 221 -4.00 -3.67 -15.67
CA GLY A 221 -4.76 -4.69 -16.37
C GLY A 221 -5.02 -4.33 -17.84
N LYS A 222 -6.06 -4.92 -18.40
CA LYS A 222 -6.48 -4.67 -19.76
C LYS A 222 -7.28 -3.37 -19.81
N ASP A 223 -6.79 -2.37 -20.55
CA ASP A 223 -7.52 -1.19 -21.00
C ASP A 223 -8.16 -1.45 -22.38
#